data_903b130dc120201c13e7ff198e8ea63c
#
_entry.id   903b130dc120201c13e7ff198e8ea63c
#
_cell.length_a   1.000
_cell.length_b   1.000
_cell.length_c   1.000
_cell.angle_alpha   90.00
_cell.angle_beta   90.00
_cell.angle_gamma   90.00
#
_symmetry.space_group_name_H-M   'P 1'
#
loop_
_entity.id
_entity.type
_entity.pdbx_description
1 polymer ?
#
loop_
_entity_poly.entity_id
_entity_poly.type
_entity_poly.pdbx_seq_one_letter_code
_entity_poly.pdbx_strand_id
1 'polypeptide(L)'
;MDVGQNKIRIGIAPIGWRNDDIPEIGKENTYKQILSDAVVAGYEGTEIGGCYPTDPEELNKEVRLRKTNIIGQWFSGYIIRDGLEKALVDFEKHCQFLHAVHADVVVYSEQTYSIQGNGQCVYTEKPYFSDEEWQQLADGLNIFGALALKYNLKLVFHHHMGTG
;
A
#
# COMPACT_ATOMS: atom_id res chain seq x y z
N MET A 1 -32.86 -15.45 12.27
CA MET A 1 -32.11 -14.57 11.38
C MET A 1 -30.65 -14.63 11.85
N ASP A 2 -29.83 -15.39 11.13
CA ASP A 2 -28.42 -15.54 11.47
C ASP A 2 -27.72 -14.25 10.96
N VAL A 3 -27.44 -13.33 11.87
CA VAL A 3 -26.58 -12.19 11.59
C VAL A 3 -25.18 -12.77 11.43
N GLY A 4 -24.81 -13.07 10.17
CA GLY A 4 -23.49 -13.52 9.83
C GLY A 4 -22.46 -12.64 10.56
N GLN A 5 -21.74 -13.22 11.50
CA GLN A 5 -20.63 -12.55 12.18
C GLN A 5 -19.63 -12.17 11.09
N ASN A 6 -19.57 -10.88 10.74
CA ASN A 6 -18.46 -10.37 9.94
C ASN A 6 -17.19 -10.57 10.76
N LYS A 7 -16.51 -11.67 10.50
CA LYS A 7 -15.24 -11.98 11.17
C LYS A 7 -14.23 -10.92 10.75
N ILE A 8 -13.75 -10.14 11.72
CA ILE A 8 -12.66 -9.20 11.48
C ILE A 8 -11.40 -10.02 11.20
N ARG A 9 -10.76 -9.78 10.07
CA ARG A 9 -9.45 -10.33 9.73
C ARG A 9 -8.39 -9.30 10.05
N ILE A 10 -7.30 -9.74 10.67
CA ILE A 10 -6.20 -8.86 11.07
C ILE A 10 -4.97 -9.20 10.22
N GLY A 11 -4.46 -8.19 9.53
CA GLY A 11 -3.20 -8.24 8.80
C GLY A 11 -2.18 -7.29 9.37
N ILE A 12 -0.94 -7.36 8.86
CA ILE A 12 0.16 -6.53 9.33
C ILE A 12 1.05 -6.05 8.19
N ALA A 13 1.54 -4.81 8.29
CA ALA A 13 2.57 -4.30 7.40
C ALA A 13 3.96 -4.83 7.80
N PRO A 14 4.84 -5.13 6.85
CA PRO A 14 6.16 -5.72 7.12
C PRO A 14 7.18 -4.75 7.72
N ILE A 15 6.85 -3.46 7.80
CA ILE A 15 7.76 -2.39 8.23
C ILE A 15 8.35 -2.60 9.64
N GLY A 16 7.67 -3.36 10.51
CA GLY A 16 8.16 -3.71 11.85
C GLY A 16 9.32 -4.72 11.83
N TRP A 17 9.48 -5.49 10.77
CA TRP A 17 10.62 -6.42 10.56
C TRP A 17 11.71 -5.79 9.73
N ARG A 18 11.33 -5.12 8.64
CA ARG A 18 12.23 -4.48 7.71
C ARG A 18 11.65 -3.14 7.30
N ASN A 19 12.39 -2.09 7.61
CA ASN A 19 11.95 -0.73 7.38
C ASN A 19 12.28 -0.30 5.95
N ASP A 20 11.28 0.06 5.17
CA ASP A 20 11.48 0.52 3.79
C ASP A 20 11.94 1.99 3.72
N ASP A 21 11.66 2.80 4.76
CA ASP A 21 12.10 4.20 4.85
C ASP A 21 13.53 4.33 5.40
N ILE A 22 13.95 3.38 6.23
CA ILE A 22 15.31 3.31 6.82
C ILE A 22 15.88 1.92 6.54
N PRO A 23 16.45 1.67 5.35
CA PRO A 23 16.80 0.34 4.86
C PRO A 23 17.81 -0.44 5.71
N GLU A 24 18.57 0.24 6.60
CA GLU A 24 19.49 -0.42 7.52
C GLU A 24 18.79 -1.14 8.66
N ILE A 25 17.55 -0.74 8.99
CA ILE A 25 16.78 -1.36 10.06
C ILE A 25 16.10 -2.63 9.54
N GLY A 26 16.55 -3.78 10.07
CA GLY A 26 15.98 -5.09 9.75
C GLY A 26 16.33 -5.62 8.36
N LYS A 27 17.39 -5.10 7.71
CA LYS A 27 17.80 -5.53 6.36
C LYS A 27 18.13 -7.01 6.24
N GLU A 28 18.46 -7.65 7.34
CA GLU A 28 18.71 -9.09 7.46
C GLU A 28 17.44 -9.93 7.35
N ASN A 29 16.27 -9.35 7.63
CA ASN A 29 15.00 -10.05 7.55
C ASN A 29 14.57 -10.21 6.09
N THR A 30 14.32 -11.44 5.70
CA THR A 30 13.81 -11.78 4.36
C THR A 30 12.30 -11.75 4.35
N TYR A 31 11.68 -11.53 3.19
CA TYR A 31 10.23 -11.60 3.05
C TYR A 31 9.66 -12.98 3.47
N LYS A 32 10.43 -14.06 3.28
CA LYS A 32 10.03 -15.41 3.72
C LYS A 32 9.98 -15.53 5.24
N GLN A 33 10.91 -14.88 5.93
CA GLN A 33 10.90 -14.79 7.39
C GLN A 33 9.69 -13.99 7.85
N ILE A 34 9.46 -12.82 7.27
CA ILE A 34 8.34 -11.93 7.61
C ILE A 34 7.00 -12.65 7.45
N LEU A 35 6.78 -13.34 6.32
CA LEU A 35 5.58 -14.15 6.10
C LEU A 35 5.39 -15.24 7.16
N SER A 36 6.49 -15.91 7.56
CA SER A 36 6.44 -16.96 8.56
C SER A 36 6.12 -16.42 9.95
N ASP A 37 6.78 -15.33 10.34
CA ASP A 37 6.59 -14.70 11.65
C ASP A 37 5.17 -14.12 11.79
N ALA A 38 4.64 -13.51 10.72
CA ALA A 38 3.26 -13.00 10.71
C ALA A 38 2.24 -14.14 10.97
N VAL A 39 2.43 -15.30 10.34
CA VAL A 39 1.58 -16.47 10.57
C VAL A 39 1.70 -16.99 12.01
N VAL A 40 2.93 -17.11 12.53
CA VAL A 40 3.17 -17.54 13.92
C VAL A 40 2.56 -16.57 14.92
N ALA A 41 2.59 -15.28 14.64
CA ALA A 41 1.96 -14.24 15.46
C ALA A 41 0.42 -14.22 15.36
N GLY A 42 -0.18 -15.00 14.45
CA GLY A 42 -1.63 -15.13 14.30
C GLY A 42 -2.27 -14.14 13.33
N TYR A 43 -1.49 -13.44 12.51
CA TYR A 43 -2.01 -12.58 11.45
C TYR A 43 -2.53 -13.42 10.26
N GLU A 44 -3.62 -12.99 9.67
CA GLU A 44 -4.23 -13.68 8.52
C GLU A 44 -3.61 -13.29 7.17
N GLY A 45 -2.80 -12.22 7.16
CA GLY A 45 -2.08 -11.77 5.97
C GLY A 45 -1.12 -10.62 6.24
N THR A 46 -0.34 -10.27 5.22
CA THR A 46 0.59 -9.13 5.26
C THR A 46 0.38 -8.19 4.08
N GLU A 47 0.77 -6.94 4.25
CA GLU A 47 1.06 -6.07 3.10
C GLU A 47 2.37 -6.50 2.44
N ILE A 48 2.57 -6.07 1.19
CA ILE A 48 3.83 -6.26 0.46
C ILE A 48 4.78 -5.12 0.85
N GLY A 49 5.97 -5.47 1.33
CA GLY A 49 7.07 -4.52 1.55
C GLY A 49 8.11 -4.53 0.41
N GLY A 50 9.04 -3.60 0.45
CA GLY A 50 10.05 -3.41 -0.59
C GLY A 50 10.99 -4.58 -0.84
N CYS A 51 11.11 -5.52 0.12
CA CYS A 51 11.93 -6.71 -0.05
C CYS A 51 11.19 -7.92 -0.65
N TYR A 52 9.89 -7.79 -0.94
CA TYR A 52 9.11 -8.89 -1.52
C TYR A 52 9.39 -9.03 -3.02
N PRO A 53 9.22 -10.24 -3.59
CA PRO A 53 9.41 -10.44 -5.02
C PRO A 53 8.38 -9.67 -5.84
N THR A 54 8.81 -9.19 -6.99
CA THR A 54 7.93 -8.54 -7.99
C THR A 54 7.31 -9.55 -8.97
N ASP A 55 7.73 -10.80 -8.90
CA ASP A 55 7.11 -11.90 -9.65
C ASP A 55 5.91 -12.44 -8.86
N PRO A 56 4.68 -12.32 -9.40
CA PRO A 56 3.48 -12.82 -8.74
C PRO A 56 3.49 -14.33 -8.49
N GLU A 57 4.11 -15.12 -9.37
CA GLU A 57 4.13 -16.58 -9.22
C GLU A 57 5.01 -16.99 -8.04
N GLU A 58 6.20 -16.36 -7.91
CA GLU A 58 7.09 -16.58 -6.77
C GLU A 58 6.40 -16.21 -5.45
N LEU A 59 5.77 -15.03 -5.39
CA LEU A 59 5.09 -14.56 -4.19
C LEU A 59 3.90 -15.48 -3.82
N ASN A 60 3.07 -15.82 -4.79
CA ASN A 60 1.91 -16.71 -4.58
C ASN A 60 2.33 -18.10 -4.09
N LYS A 61 3.46 -18.62 -4.56
CA LYS A 61 4.01 -19.90 -4.08
C LYS A 61 4.33 -19.84 -2.58
N GLU A 62 5.02 -18.79 -2.13
CA GLU A 62 5.43 -18.64 -0.73
C GLU A 62 4.24 -18.36 0.21
N VAL A 63 3.25 -17.61 -0.28
CA VAL A 63 1.99 -17.33 0.41
C VAL A 63 1.18 -18.61 0.63
N ARG A 64 0.99 -19.41 -0.45
CA ARG A 64 0.29 -20.71 -0.37
C ARG A 64 0.98 -21.68 0.56
N LEU A 65 2.31 -21.74 0.54
CA LEU A 65 3.11 -22.63 1.39
C LEU A 65 2.86 -22.38 2.88
N ARG A 66 2.59 -21.11 3.25
CA ARG A 66 2.36 -20.69 4.63
C ARG A 66 0.87 -20.56 5.00
N LYS A 67 -0.03 -20.80 4.05
CA LYS A 67 -1.48 -20.63 4.20
C LYS A 67 -1.86 -19.24 4.74
N THR A 68 -1.21 -18.22 4.21
CA THR A 68 -1.45 -16.81 4.51
C THR A 68 -1.99 -16.07 3.29
N ASN A 69 -2.15 -14.76 3.36
CA ASN A 69 -2.67 -13.93 2.27
C ASN A 69 -1.82 -12.66 2.10
N ILE A 70 -1.84 -12.10 0.90
CA ILE A 70 -1.47 -10.70 0.69
C ILE A 70 -2.74 -9.87 0.85
N ILE A 71 -2.70 -8.87 1.71
CA ILE A 71 -3.85 -7.98 1.95
C ILE A 71 -3.81 -6.73 1.07
N GLY A 72 -2.63 -6.26 0.70
CA GLY A 72 -2.46 -5.08 -0.12
C GLY A 72 -1.02 -4.63 -0.24
N GLN A 73 -0.84 -3.46 -0.84
CA GLN A 73 0.45 -2.80 -0.92
C GLN A 73 0.26 -1.28 -0.97
N TRP A 74 1.25 -0.58 -0.43
CA TRP A 74 1.41 0.86 -0.56
C TRP A 74 1.63 1.29 -2.00
N PHE A 75 0.97 2.38 -2.41
CA PHE A 75 1.20 3.08 -3.66
C PHE A 75 1.47 4.57 -3.40
N SER A 76 2.69 5.00 -3.69
CA SER A 76 3.05 6.43 -3.67
C SER A 76 2.49 7.12 -4.91
N GLY A 77 1.44 7.91 -4.74
CA GLY A 77 0.80 8.64 -5.82
C GLY A 77 1.33 10.06 -5.96
N TYR A 78 1.18 10.61 -7.15
CA TYR A 78 1.62 11.96 -7.52
C TYR A 78 0.63 12.61 -8.49
N ILE A 79 -0.66 12.50 -8.22
CA ILE A 79 -1.71 13.06 -9.09
C ILE A 79 -1.54 14.56 -9.27
N ILE A 80 -1.21 15.27 -8.19
CA ILE A 80 -1.05 16.73 -8.23
C ILE A 80 0.19 17.12 -9.03
N ARG A 81 1.33 16.45 -8.79
CA ARG A 81 2.60 16.79 -9.46
C ARG A 81 2.63 16.36 -10.92
N ASP A 82 2.20 15.15 -11.20
CA ASP A 82 2.44 14.50 -12.50
C ASP A 82 1.22 14.57 -13.42
N GLY A 83 0.06 14.93 -12.89
CA GLY A 83 -1.21 14.89 -13.58
C GLY A 83 -1.83 13.49 -13.63
N LEU A 84 -3.14 13.47 -13.83
CA LEU A 84 -3.94 12.24 -13.74
C LEU A 84 -3.54 11.18 -14.77
N GLU A 85 -3.32 11.59 -16.04
CA GLU A 85 -3.05 10.63 -17.13
C GLU A 85 -1.79 9.80 -16.87
N LYS A 86 -0.70 10.46 -16.47
CA LYS A 86 0.56 9.78 -16.15
C LYS A 86 0.42 8.92 -14.91
N ALA A 87 -0.17 9.46 -13.85
CA ALA A 87 -0.36 8.74 -12.59
C ALA A 87 -1.25 7.49 -12.77
N LEU A 88 -2.23 7.54 -13.68
CA LEU A 88 -3.14 6.43 -13.97
C LEU A 88 -2.41 5.22 -14.59
N VAL A 89 -1.43 5.45 -15.46
CA VAL A 89 -0.66 4.36 -16.09
C VAL A 89 0.11 3.55 -15.05
N ASP A 90 0.76 4.22 -14.11
CA ASP A 90 1.54 3.53 -13.07
C ASP A 90 0.61 2.86 -12.03
N PHE A 91 -0.50 3.51 -11.72
CA PHE A 91 -1.50 2.93 -10.83
C PHE A 91 -2.15 1.67 -11.42
N GLU A 92 -2.42 1.65 -12.72
CA GLU A 92 -2.99 0.46 -13.37
C GLU A 92 -2.03 -0.74 -13.33
N LYS A 93 -0.73 -0.53 -13.60
CA LYS A 93 0.28 -1.58 -13.46
C LYS A 93 0.33 -2.15 -12.05
N HIS A 94 0.23 -1.26 -11.05
CA HIS A 94 0.19 -1.67 -9.65
C HIS A 94 -1.07 -2.49 -9.33
N CYS A 95 -2.23 -2.10 -9.83
CA CYS A 95 -3.47 -2.87 -9.70
C CYS A 95 -3.37 -4.24 -10.37
N GLN A 96 -2.75 -4.34 -11.56
CA GLN A 96 -2.51 -5.61 -12.25
C GLN A 96 -1.67 -6.57 -11.40
N PHE A 97 -0.58 -6.05 -10.81
CA PHE A 97 0.26 -6.84 -9.91
C PHE A 97 -0.50 -7.30 -8.67
N LEU A 98 -1.21 -6.40 -7.99
CA LEU A 98 -2.00 -6.73 -6.81
C LEU A 98 -3.10 -7.75 -7.09
N HIS A 99 -3.77 -7.64 -8.24
CA HIS A 99 -4.74 -8.62 -8.70
C HIS A 99 -4.10 -10.00 -8.90
N ALA A 100 -2.91 -10.05 -9.52
CA ALA A 100 -2.19 -11.29 -9.77
C ALA A 100 -1.72 -11.99 -8.49
N VAL A 101 -1.49 -11.25 -7.41
CA VAL A 101 -1.15 -11.81 -6.09
C VAL A 101 -2.36 -11.97 -5.16
N HIS A 102 -3.57 -11.78 -5.70
CA HIS A 102 -4.84 -11.96 -4.98
C HIS A 102 -5.00 -11.04 -3.76
N ALA A 103 -4.45 -9.83 -3.82
CA ALA A 103 -4.65 -8.82 -2.80
C ALA A 103 -6.08 -8.26 -2.80
N ASP A 104 -6.52 -7.70 -1.68
CA ASP A 104 -7.85 -7.10 -1.52
C ASP A 104 -7.82 -5.57 -1.65
N VAL A 105 -6.68 -4.94 -1.33
CA VAL A 105 -6.59 -3.49 -1.11
C VAL A 105 -5.36 -2.88 -1.78
N VAL A 106 -5.52 -1.69 -2.36
CA VAL A 106 -4.42 -0.78 -2.68
C VAL A 106 -4.44 0.40 -1.71
N VAL A 107 -3.33 0.62 -1.00
CA VAL A 107 -3.17 1.71 -0.04
C VAL A 107 -2.49 2.87 -0.75
N TYR A 108 -3.28 3.88 -1.12
CA TYR A 108 -2.80 5.07 -1.84
C TYR A 108 -2.43 6.19 -0.87
N SER A 109 -1.28 6.80 -1.07
CA SER A 109 -0.91 8.06 -0.43
C SER A 109 -0.41 9.06 -1.45
N GLU A 110 -0.94 10.30 -1.42
CA GLU A 110 -0.45 11.39 -2.26
C GLU A 110 0.86 11.92 -1.70
N GLN A 111 1.94 11.83 -2.47
CA GLN A 111 3.29 12.16 -2.04
C GLN A 111 3.83 13.45 -2.65
N THR A 112 2.98 14.20 -3.38
CA THR A 112 3.36 15.52 -3.89
C THR A 112 3.73 16.44 -2.72
N TYR A 113 4.87 17.09 -2.82
CA TYR A 113 5.45 17.97 -1.79
C TYR A 113 5.80 17.29 -0.45
N SER A 114 5.80 15.96 -0.37
CA SER A 114 6.14 15.27 0.87
C SER A 114 7.49 15.72 1.41
N ILE A 115 7.53 16.05 2.68
CA ILE A 115 8.75 16.43 3.42
C ILE A 115 9.28 15.28 4.28
N GLN A 116 8.69 14.09 4.18
CA GLN A 116 9.12 12.92 4.91
C GLN A 116 10.58 12.57 4.55
N GLY A 117 11.40 12.35 5.56
CA GLY A 117 12.79 11.94 5.40
C GLY A 117 13.77 13.04 4.99
N ASN A 118 13.32 14.29 4.77
CA ASN A 118 14.19 15.40 4.37
C ASN A 118 14.73 16.26 5.53
N GLY A 119 14.44 15.88 6.79
CA GLY A 119 14.90 16.55 7.98
C GLY A 119 14.04 17.75 8.44
N GLN A 120 12.98 18.06 7.71
CA GLN A 120 12.02 19.10 8.11
C GLN A 120 11.07 18.60 9.21
N CYS A 121 10.56 19.53 10.01
CA CYS A 121 9.61 19.20 11.06
C CYS A 121 8.20 18.98 10.49
N VAL A 122 7.74 17.73 10.47
CA VAL A 122 6.44 17.35 9.90
C VAL A 122 5.24 17.99 10.59
N TYR A 123 5.39 18.55 11.77
CA TYR A 123 4.32 19.23 12.50
C TYR A 123 4.17 20.70 12.16
N THR A 124 5.26 21.37 11.81
CA THR A 124 5.30 22.82 11.57
C THR A 124 5.56 23.22 10.14
N GLU A 125 6.12 22.31 9.35
CA GLU A 125 6.58 22.60 7.99
C GLU A 125 5.89 21.70 6.91
N LYS A 126 4.85 20.95 7.31
CA LYS A 126 4.13 20.13 6.34
C LYS A 126 3.54 21.00 5.23
N PRO A 127 3.52 20.52 3.99
CA PRO A 127 2.87 21.24 2.89
C PRO A 127 1.35 21.33 3.09
N TYR A 128 0.73 22.29 2.41
CA TYR A 128 -0.71 22.41 2.33
C TYR A 128 -1.11 22.48 0.86
N PHE A 129 -2.11 21.71 0.50
CA PHE A 129 -2.70 21.79 -0.84
C PHE A 129 -3.67 22.96 -0.93
N SER A 130 -3.73 23.62 -2.09
CA SER A 130 -4.78 24.57 -2.40
C SER A 130 -6.13 23.86 -2.57
N ASP A 131 -7.22 24.64 -2.60
CA ASP A 131 -8.55 24.07 -2.83
C ASP A 131 -8.65 23.39 -4.21
N GLU A 132 -7.96 23.93 -5.21
CA GLU A 132 -7.87 23.35 -6.55
C GLU A 132 -7.10 22.01 -6.55
N GLU A 133 -5.99 21.94 -5.80
CA GLU A 133 -5.20 20.70 -5.65
C GLU A 133 -5.99 19.63 -4.89
N TRP A 134 -6.74 20.02 -3.85
CA TRP A 134 -7.64 19.10 -3.16
C TRP A 134 -8.75 18.58 -4.08
N GLN A 135 -9.33 19.43 -4.93
CA GLN A 135 -10.33 19.01 -5.90
C GLN A 135 -9.73 18.06 -6.94
N GLN A 136 -8.53 18.40 -7.47
CA GLN A 136 -7.81 17.55 -8.41
C GLN A 136 -7.51 16.15 -7.82
N LEU A 137 -7.08 16.10 -6.56
CA LEU A 137 -6.83 14.84 -5.84
C LEU A 137 -8.12 14.04 -5.67
N ALA A 138 -9.20 14.68 -5.24
CA ALA A 138 -10.48 14.01 -5.03
C ALA A 138 -11.05 13.42 -6.32
N ASP A 139 -11.00 14.17 -7.41
CA ASP A 139 -11.45 13.69 -8.73
C ASP A 139 -10.57 12.54 -9.23
N GLY A 140 -9.26 12.65 -9.06
CA GLY A 140 -8.31 11.60 -9.41
C GLY A 140 -8.52 10.32 -8.60
N LEU A 141 -8.75 10.42 -7.30
CA LEU A 141 -9.02 9.27 -6.42
C LEU A 141 -10.32 8.56 -6.80
N ASN A 142 -11.35 9.29 -7.23
CA ASN A 142 -12.58 8.67 -7.74
C ASN A 142 -12.33 7.82 -9.00
N ILE A 143 -11.49 8.32 -9.90
CA ILE A 143 -11.09 7.58 -11.12
C ILE A 143 -10.23 6.37 -10.76
N PHE A 144 -9.27 6.51 -9.85
CA PHE A 144 -8.44 5.42 -9.36
C PHE A 144 -9.25 4.36 -8.65
N GLY A 145 -10.21 4.75 -7.82
CA GLY A 145 -11.12 3.81 -7.16
C GLY A 145 -11.94 3.00 -8.15
N ALA A 146 -12.47 3.66 -9.20
CA ALA A 146 -13.21 2.97 -10.27
C ALA A 146 -12.32 2.01 -11.08
N LEU A 147 -11.02 2.37 -11.29
CA LEU A 147 -10.05 1.48 -11.92
C LEU A 147 -9.69 0.29 -11.04
N ALA A 148 -9.41 0.52 -9.75
CA ALA A 148 -9.09 -0.54 -8.79
C ALA A 148 -10.20 -1.60 -8.73
N LEU A 149 -11.47 -1.19 -8.76
CA LEU A 149 -12.62 -2.10 -8.77
C LEU A 149 -12.63 -3.04 -9.98
N LYS A 150 -12.10 -2.66 -11.15
CA LYS A 150 -11.97 -3.54 -12.32
C LYS A 150 -11.02 -4.71 -12.06
N TYR A 151 -10.10 -4.54 -11.13
CA TYR A 151 -9.14 -5.56 -10.67
C TYR A 151 -9.58 -6.24 -9.37
N ASN A 152 -10.83 -6.07 -8.94
CA ASN A 152 -11.36 -6.56 -7.65
C ASN A 152 -10.62 -6.01 -6.42
N LEU A 153 -10.04 -4.82 -6.52
CA LEU A 153 -9.34 -4.15 -5.44
C LEU A 153 -10.19 -3.01 -4.86
N LYS A 154 -10.00 -2.72 -3.59
CA LYS A 154 -10.51 -1.51 -2.93
C LYS A 154 -9.38 -0.50 -2.81
N LEU A 155 -9.61 0.73 -3.28
CA LEU A 155 -8.72 1.84 -2.99
C LEU A 155 -9.01 2.37 -1.58
N VAL A 156 -7.97 2.50 -0.76
CA VAL A 156 -8.02 3.20 0.52
C VAL A 156 -7.01 4.34 0.52
N PHE A 157 -7.41 5.50 1.05
CA PHE A 157 -6.53 6.66 1.14
C PHE A 157 -5.84 6.68 2.50
N HIS A 158 -4.52 6.73 2.48
CA HIS A 158 -3.68 6.90 3.65
C HIS A 158 -3.06 8.30 3.63
N HIS A 159 -3.58 9.21 4.45
CA HIS A 159 -2.92 10.49 4.67
C HIS A 159 -1.65 10.25 5.48
N HIS A 160 -0.51 10.65 4.93
CA HIS A 160 0.78 10.38 5.56
C HIS A 160 1.35 11.62 6.24
N MET A 161 2.13 11.42 7.31
CA MET A 161 2.83 12.51 7.96
C MET A 161 3.75 13.23 6.97
N GLY A 162 3.70 14.58 6.98
CA GLY A 162 4.53 15.39 6.08
C GLY A 162 4.02 15.48 4.65
N THR A 163 2.80 15.06 4.37
CA THR A 163 2.08 15.31 3.11
C THR A 163 1.02 16.38 3.29
N GLY A 164 0.39 16.86 2.20
CA GLY A 164 -0.64 17.89 2.21
C GLY A 164 -1.91 17.54 2.96
#